data_f7179a36bf91b1d0837f9a1015271705
#
_entry.id   f7179a36bf91b1d0837f9a1015271705
#
_cell.length_a   1.000
_cell.length_b   1.000
_cell.length_c   1.000
_cell.angle_alpha   90.00
_cell.angle_beta   90.00
_cell.angle_gamma   90.00
#
_symmetry.space_group_name_H-M   'P 1'
#
loop_
_entity.id
_entity.type
_entity.pdbx_description
1 polymer ?
#
loop_
_entity_poly.entity_id
_entity_poly.type
_entity_poly.pdbx_seq_one_letter_code
_entity_poly.pdbx_strand_id
1 'polypeptide(L)'
;AYPFGYSPFDFPHGIKIGTALHRFLEKYDFSQPLNEEKVQKLCQWLQLEETWLPSLQQWMNAILHTPLSAEEPTLKLANLSRRHCVKEMQFYLKLNQLFDVSAFNRALQQYHHLPSESLQFDAIRGMLRGFMDLVFYHNGQYYLLDYKSNFLGVEPQNYVGKSLEQAMLANHYDWQYLFYTLALHRYLQQRYANYDYETHFGGVFY
;
A
#
# COMPACT_ATOMS: atom_id res chain seq x y z
N ALA A 1 -9.95 -11.26 -21.09
CA ALA A 1 -9.31 -10.31 -22.01
C ALA A 1 -9.86 -8.93 -21.72
N TYR A 2 -9.03 -7.91 -21.79
CA TYR A 2 -9.45 -6.52 -21.63
C TYR A 2 -10.13 -6.01 -22.91
N PRO A 3 -11.17 -5.18 -22.78
CA PRO A 3 -11.82 -4.57 -23.95
C PRO A 3 -10.82 -3.78 -24.79
N PHE A 4 -10.97 -3.83 -26.10
CA PHE A 4 -10.12 -3.11 -27.07
C PHE A 4 -8.61 -3.43 -27.01
N GLY A 5 -8.20 -4.50 -26.33
CA GLY A 5 -6.79 -4.88 -26.22
C GLY A 5 -5.97 -4.09 -25.20
N TYR A 6 -6.56 -3.11 -24.52
CA TYR A 6 -5.85 -2.36 -23.48
C TYR A 6 -5.81 -3.13 -22.15
N SER A 7 -4.61 -3.52 -21.72
CA SER A 7 -4.36 -4.15 -20.44
C SER A 7 -3.82 -3.14 -19.41
N PRO A 8 -3.83 -3.44 -18.12
CA PRO A 8 -3.17 -2.61 -17.10
C PRO A 8 -1.67 -2.39 -17.37
N PHE A 9 -1.04 -3.29 -18.13
CA PHE A 9 0.39 -3.19 -18.48
C PHE A 9 0.66 -2.23 -19.66
N ASP A 10 -0.37 -1.92 -20.45
CA ASP A 10 -0.31 -0.91 -21.52
C ASP A 10 -0.66 0.49 -21.01
N PHE A 11 -1.04 0.58 -19.72
CA PHE A 11 -1.51 1.80 -19.13
C PHE A 11 -0.38 2.84 -19.02
N PRO A 12 -0.64 4.11 -19.30
CA PRO A 12 0.34 5.16 -19.10
C PRO A 12 0.87 5.13 -17.66
N HIS A 13 2.17 5.35 -17.50
CA HIS A 13 2.86 5.30 -16.21
C HIS A 13 3.60 6.61 -15.93
N GLY A 14 4.03 6.77 -14.67
CA GLY A 14 4.75 7.94 -14.20
C GLY A 14 4.05 8.63 -13.02
N ILE A 15 4.73 9.62 -12.46
CA ILE A 15 4.34 10.28 -11.20
C ILE A 15 2.91 10.84 -11.24
N LYS A 16 2.51 11.49 -12.34
CA LYS A 16 1.16 12.07 -12.47
C LYS A 16 0.08 11.00 -12.42
N ILE A 17 0.31 9.88 -13.10
CA ILE A 17 -0.60 8.74 -13.14
C ILE A 17 -0.72 8.12 -11.75
N GLY A 18 0.40 7.82 -11.09
CA GLY A 18 0.40 7.30 -9.73
C GLY A 18 -0.35 8.21 -8.77
N THR A 19 -0.07 9.51 -8.78
CA THR A 19 -0.76 10.48 -7.92
C THR A 19 -2.27 10.52 -8.15
N ALA A 20 -2.72 10.42 -9.41
CA ALA A 20 -4.16 10.40 -9.72
C ALA A 20 -4.83 9.12 -9.22
N LEU A 21 -4.18 7.96 -9.34
CA LEU A 21 -4.67 6.68 -8.83
C LEU A 21 -4.76 6.68 -7.30
N HIS A 22 -3.71 7.13 -6.60
CA HIS A 22 -3.72 7.27 -5.13
C HIS A 22 -4.85 8.20 -4.68
N ARG A 23 -4.98 9.38 -5.31
CA ARG A 23 -6.05 10.33 -5.00
C ARG A 23 -7.45 9.77 -5.26
N PHE A 24 -7.61 8.93 -6.27
CA PHE A 24 -8.87 8.23 -6.50
C PHE A 24 -9.18 7.28 -5.35
N LEU A 25 -8.25 6.40 -4.98
CA LEU A 25 -8.41 5.41 -3.91
C LEU A 25 -8.58 6.09 -2.53
N GLU A 26 -7.89 7.20 -2.29
CA GLU A 26 -8.08 8.03 -1.10
C GLU A 26 -9.54 8.49 -0.95
N LYS A 27 -10.15 8.99 -2.03
CA LYS A 27 -11.50 9.57 -2.00
C LYS A 27 -12.61 8.56 -2.18
N TYR A 28 -12.30 7.40 -2.73
CA TYR A 28 -13.29 6.37 -3.04
C TYR A 28 -13.78 5.68 -1.77
N ASP A 29 -15.10 5.61 -1.57
CA ASP A 29 -15.69 4.80 -0.50
C ASP A 29 -15.80 3.34 -0.97
N PHE A 30 -14.97 2.47 -0.41
CA PHE A 30 -14.88 1.06 -0.79
C PHE A 30 -16.17 0.28 -0.58
N SER A 31 -17.04 0.72 0.33
CA SER A 31 -18.34 0.10 0.58
C SER A 31 -19.38 0.42 -0.51
N GLN A 32 -19.06 1.31 -1.44
CA GLN A 32 -19.95 1.70 -2.53
C GLN A 32 -19.55 1.01 -3.83
N PRO A 33 -20.50 0.63 -4.69
CA PRO A 33 -20.18 0.09 -5.99
C PRO A 33 -19.43 1.13 -6.85
N LEU A 34 -18.50 0.65 -7.66
CA LEU A 34 -17.83 1.47 -8.63
C LEU A 34 -18.83 1.89 -9.73
N ASN A 35 -19.13 3.17 -9.81
CA ASN A 35 -20.00 3.70 -10.84
C ASN A 35 -19.21 4.32 -12.01
N GLU A 36 -19.84 4.38 -13.16
CA GLU A 36 -19.25 4.89 -14.40
C GLU A 36 -18.80 6.34 -14.27
N GLU A 37 -19.57 7.20 -13.57
CA GLU A 37 -19.23 8.61 -13.36
C GLU A 37 -17.87 8.79 -12.67
N LYS A 38 -17.57 7.96 -11.66
CA LYS A 38 -16.29 8.01 -10.95
C LYS A 38 -15.13 7.57 -11.83
N VAL A 39 -15.34 6.52 -12.64
CA VAL A 39 -14.32 6.04 -13.57
C VAL A 39 -14.08 7.09 -14.67
N GLN A 40 -15.12 7.73 -15.17
CA GLN A 40 -15.02 8.81 -16.15
C GLN A 40 -14.22 10.00 -15.60
N LYS A 41 -14.48 10.42 -14.36
CA LYS A 41 -13.67 11.45 -13.69
C LYS A 41 -12.20 11.04 -13.54
N LEU A 42 -11.95 9.79 -13.18
CA LEU A 42 -10.58 9.28 -13.13
C LEU A 42 -9.91 9.31 -14.49
N CYS A 43 -10.60 8.87 -15.55
CA CYS A 43 -10.11 8.92 -16.93
C CYS A 43 -9.72 10.35 -17.34
N GLN A 44 -10.56 11.33 -17.02
CA GLN A 44 -10.27 12.74 -17.25
C GLN A 44 -9.05 13.25 -16.46
N TRP A 45 -8.91 12.88 -15.18
CA TRP A 45 -7.74 13.25 -14.38
C TRP A 45 -6.44 12.65 -14.92
N LEU A 46 -6.53 11.46 -15.47
CA LEU A 46 -5.42 10.76 -16.11
C LEU A 46 -5.14 11.28 -17.52
N GLN A 47 -5.99 12.15 -18.05
CA GLN A 47 -5.92 12.67 -19.42
C GLN A 47 -5.89 11.55 -20.48
N LEU A 48 -6.68 10.51 -20.23
CA LEU A 48 -6.82 9.38 -21.14
C LEU A 48 -7.95 9.61 -22.14
N GLU A 49 -7.83 9.01 -23.31
CA GLU A 49 -8.92 8.92 -24.27
C GLU A 49 -10.09 8.10 -23.72
N GLU A 50 -11.31 8.39 -24.14
CA GLU A 50 -12.50 7.66 -23.69
C GLU A 50 -12.48 6.17 -24.05
N THR A 51 -11.71 5.78 -25.04
CA THR A 51 -11.44 4.38 -25.40
C THR A 51 -10.87 3.54 -24.24
N TRP A 52 -10.23 4.20 -23.26
CA TRP A 52 -9.72 3.55 -22.05
C TRP A 52 -10.77 3.26 -20.98
N LEU A 53 -11.95 3.89 -21.05
CA LEU A 53 -12.96 3.78 -19.99
C LEU A 53 -13.34 2.33 -19.63
N PRO A 54 -13.64 1.42 -20.58
CA PRO A 54 -14.01 0.06 -20.25
C PRO A 54 -12.88 -0.72 -19.56
N SER A 55 -11.64 -0.55 -20.05
CA SER A 55 -10.46 -1.21 -19.46
C SER A 55 -10.14 -0.65 -18.07
N LEU A 56 -10.23 0.67 -17.90
CA LEU A 56 -10.02 1.34 -16.62
C LEU A 56 -11.07 0.90 -15.59
N GLN A 57 -12.34 0.80 -16.00
CA GLN A 57 -13.42 0.31 -15.12
C GLN A 57 -13.17 -1.13 -14.70
N GLN A 58 -12.83 -2.01 -15.64
CA GLN A 58 -12.52 -3.41 -15.34
C GLN A 58 -11.32 -3.52 -14.40
N TRP A 59 -10.26 -2.75 -14.64
CA TRP A 59 -9.07 -2.76 -13.81
C TRP A 59 -9.34 -2.24 -12.38
N MET A 60 -10.02 -1.10 -12.24
CA MET A 60 -10.39 -0.57 -10.93
C MET A 60 -11.30 -1.55 -10.17
N ASN A 61 -12.25 -2.17 -10.87
CA ASN A 61 -13.10 -3.18 -10.26
C ASN A 61 -12.29 -4.42 -9.81
N ALA A 62 -11.30 -4.83 -10.58
CA ALA A 62 -10.40 -5.92 -10.20
C ALA A 62 -9.60 -5.56 -8.94
N ILE A 63 -9.03 -4.35 -8.84
CA ILE A 63 -8.32 -3.87 -7.63
C ILE A 63 -9.21 -3.94 -6.40
N LEU A 64 -10.47 -3.49 -6.51
CA LEU A 64 -11.41 -3.48 -5.38
C LEU A 64 -11.82 -4.89 -4.92
N HIS A 65 -11.87 -5.87 -5.83
CA HIS A 65 -12.39 -7.21 -5.56
C HIS A 65 -11.32 -8.30 -5.48
N THR A 66 -10.07 -7.99 -5.74
CA THR A 66 -8.96 -8.95 -5.56
C THR A 66 -8.74 -9.20 -4.07
N PRO A 67 -8.69 -10.46 -3.62
CA PRO A 67 -8.30 -10.80 -2.26
C PRO A 67 -6.91 -10.25 -1.93
N LEU A 68 -6.78 -9.61 -0.77
CA LEU A 68 -5.49 -9.13 -0.26
C LEU A 68 -4.65 -10.29 0.32
N SER A 69 -5.29 -11.39 0.73
CA SER A 69 -4.63 -12.60 1.21
C SER A 69 -5.25 -13.83 0.54
N ALA A 70 -4.41 -14.83 0.24
CA ALA A 70 -4.87 -16.12 -0.25
C ALA A 70 -5.57 -16.93 0.85
N GLU A 71 -5.17 -16.74 2.11
CA GLU A 71 -5.74 -17.45 3.27
C GLU A 71 -7.10 -16.88 3.67
N GLU A 72 -7.36 -15.62 3.35
CA GLU A 72 -8.63 -14.94 3.64
C GLU A 72 -9.22 -14.29 2.37
N PRO A 73 -9.87 -15.06 1.50
CA PRO A 73 -10.41 -14.53 0.23
C PRO A 73 -11.50 -13.48 0.38
N THR A 74 -12.08 -13.33 1.57
CA THR A 74 -13.06 -12.29 1.90
C THR A 74 -12.42 -10.94 2.21
N LEU A 75 -11.13 -10.92 2.53
CA LEU A 75 -10.37 -9.70 2.78
C LEU A 75 -10.08 -9.00 1.44
N LYS A 76 -10.95 -8.08 1.07
CA LYS A 76 -10.91 -7.28 -0.17
C LYS A 76 -11.24 -5.84 0.15
N LEU A 77 -10.72 -4.91 -0.63
CA LEU A 77 -11.07 -3.50 -0.46
C LEU A 77 -12.58 -3.27 -0.50
N ALA A 78 -13.29 -3.89 -1.44
CA ALA A 78 -14.76 -3.77 -1.60
C ALA A 78 -15.56 -4.23 -0.38
N ASN A 79 -14.98 -5.04 0.50
CA ASN A 79 -15.64 -5.52 1.72
C ASN A 79 -15.31 -4.67 2.96
N LEU A 80 -14.44 -3.67 2.81
CA LEU A 80 -14.06 -2.80 3.93
C LEU A 80 -15.13 -1.75 4.21
N SER A 81 -15.61 -1.73 5.45
CA SER A 81 -16.52 -0.67 5.90
C SER A 81 -15.77 0.65 6.06
N ARG A 82 -16.38 1.74 5.61
CA ARG A 82 -15.86 3.11 5.80
C ARG A 82 -15.47 3.40 7.25
N ARG A 83 -16.22 2.85 8.22
CA ARG A 83 -15.97 3.05 9.66
C ARG A 83 -14.66 2.41 10.14
N HIS A 84 -14.19 1.41 9.42
CA HIS A 84 -13.00 0.64 9.74
C HIS A 84 -11.78 1.04 8.90
N CYS A 85 -11.87 2.12 8.15
CA CYS A 85 -10.81 2.63 7.28
C CYS A 85 -10.38 4.02 7.68
N VAL A 86 -9.09 4.22 7.81
CA VAL A 86 -8.44 5.54 7.92
C VAL A 86 -7.51 5.68 6.71
N LYS A 87 -7.80 6.65 5.85
CA LYS A 87 -7.02 6.92 4.64
C LYS A 87 -6.11 8.11 4.87
N GLU A 88 -4.94 8.09 4.23
CA GLU A 88 -3.93 9.13 4.37
C GLU A 88 -3.62 9.45 5.86
N MET A 89 -3.47 8.38 6.65
CA MET A 89 -3.18 8.52 8.07
C MET A 89 -1.81 9.14 8.27
N GLN A 90 -1.79 10.40 8.70
CA GLN A 90 -0.54 11.09 9.03
C GLN A 90 0.04 10.54 10.33
N PHE A 91 1.34 10.30 10.34
CA PHE A 91 2.07 9.92 11.53
C PHE A 91 3.30 10.80 11.78
N TYR A 92 3.68 10.86 13.05
CA TYR A 92 4.92 11.46 13.52
C TYR A 92 5.64 10.45 14.42
N LEU A 93 6.75 9.92 13.94
CA LEU A 93 7.56 8.97 14.67
C LEU A 93 8.80 9.70 15.20
N LYS A 94 8.84 9.91 16.52
CA LYS A 94 10.02 10.48 17.16
C LYS A 94 11.11 9.42 17.24
N LEU A 95 12.21 9.67 16.54
CA LEU A 95 13.41 8.86 16.60
C LEU A 95 14.28 9.41 17.73
N ASN A 96 14.22 8.76 18.89
CA ASN A 96 14.99 9.10 20.07
C ASN A 96 16.38 8.44 20.01
N GLN A 97 17.22 8.70 21.01
CA GLN A 97 18.48 7.96 21.25
C GLN A 97 18.32 6.43 21.35
N LEU A 98 17.07 5.97 21.46
CA LEU A 98 16.68 4.56 21.56
C LEU A 98 16.32 3.91 20.21
N PHE A 99 16.46 4.61 19.08
CA PHE A 99 16.31 3.96 17.77
C PHE A 99 17.56 3.14 17.52
N ASP A 100 17.45 1.85 17.78
CA ASP A 100 18.53 0.90 17.54
C ASP A 100 18.63 0.56 16.06
N VAL A 101 19.55 1.25 15.37
CA VAL A 101 19.85 1.01 13.94
C VAL A 101 20.27 -0.43 13.70
N SER A 102 20.99 -1.04 14.63
CA SER A 102 21.42 -2.44 14.51
C SER A 102 20.24 -3.40 14.62
N ALA A 103 19.28 -3.14 15.52
CA ALA A 103 18.04 -3.91 15.60
C ALA A 103 17.19 -3.74 14.32
N PHE A 104 17.10 -2.52 13.79
CA PHE A 104 16.41 -2.25 12.54
C PHE A 104 17.04 -3.02 11.35
N ASN A 105 18.36 -2.95 11.23
CA ASN A 105 19.09 -3.68 10.18
C ASN A 105 18.95 -5.21 10.31
N ARG A 106 18.93 -5.73 11.55
CA ARG A 106 18.63 -7.15 11.78
C ARG A 106 17.23 -7.53 11.33
N ALA A 107 16.23 -6.69 11.61
CA ALA A 107 14.86 -6.92 11.17
C ALA A 107 14.77 -6.91 9.64
N LEU A 108 15.43 -5.97 8.95
CA LEU A 108 15.51 -5.97 7.48
C LEU A 108 16.05 -7.29 6.94
N GLN A 109 17.15 -7.77 7.50
CA GLN A 109 17.81 -9.02 7.04
C GLN A 109 16.97 -10.28 7.30
N GLN A 110 16.11 -10.28 8.31
CA GLN A 110 15.23 -11.41 8.62
C GLN A 110 14.07 -11.56 7.65
N TYR A 111 13.60 -10.45 7.07
CA TYR A 111 12.40 -10.45 6.23
C TYR A 111 12.69 -10.59 4.72
N HIS A 112 13.95 -10.46 4.30
CA HIS A 112 14.32 -10.51 2.88
C HIS A 112 15.15 -11.73 2.54
N HIS A 113 14.81 -12.37 1.41
CA HIS A 113 15.65 -13.40 0.79
C HIS A 113 16.83 -12.80 0.01
N LEU A 114 16.79 -11.50 -0.28
CA LEU A 114 17.85 -10.74 -0.95
C LEU A 114 18.52 -9.79 0.04
N PRO A 115 19.82 -9.48 -0.14
CA PRO A 115 20.53 -8.49 0.66
C PRO A 115 19.86 -7.12 0.52
N SER A 116 19.38 -6.54 1.61
CA SER A 116 18.90 -5.16 1.65
C SER A 116 20.05 -4.23 2.06
N GLU A 117 19.97 -2.97 1.63
CA GLU A 117 20.91 -1.96 2.10
C GLU A 117 20.68 -1.68 3.59
N SER A 118 21.78 -1.70 4.34
CA SER A 118 21.73 -1.39 5.77
C SER A 118 21.80 0.10 6.00
N LEU A 119 21.02 0.60 6.95
CA LEU A 119 21.16 1.96 7.43
C LEU A 119 22.54 2.14 8.10
N GLN A 120 23.28 3.17 7.66
CA GLN A 120 24.59 3.50 8.18
C GLN A 120 24.57 4.87 8.83
N PHE A 121 24.16 4.93 10.10
CA PHE A 121 24.32 6.14 10.92
C PHE A 121 24.57 5.77 12.39
N ASP A 122 25.32 6.59 13.08
CA ASP A 122 25.66 6.38 14.50
C ASP A 122 24.47 6.63 15.45
N ALA A 123 23.54 7.49 15.11
CA ALA A 123 22.24 7.68 15.75
C ALA A 123 21.37 8.65 14.95
N ILE A 124 20.10 8.32 14.70
CA ILE A 124 19.13 9.28 14.20
C ILE A 124 18.45 9.97 15.39
N ARG A 125 18.61 11.27 15.48
CA ARG A 125 17.76 12.13 16.33
C ARG A 125 16.89 12.97 15.43
N GLY A 126 15.58 12.89 15.60
CA GLY A 126 14.67 13.67 14.79
C GLY A 126 13.24 13.18 14.84
N MET A 127 12.45 13.66 13.93
CA MET A 127 11.06 13.27 13.75
C MET A 127 10.86 12.82 12.31
N LEU A 128 10.51 11.56 12.14
CA LEU A 128 10.04 11.05 10.87
C LEU A 128 8.56 11.35 10.73
N ARG A 129 8.19 11.96 9.63
CA ARG A 129 6.79 12.24 9.27
C ARG A 129 6.46 11.51 7.98
N GLY A 130 5.27 10.95 7.92
CA GLY A 130 4.78 10.30 6.71
C GLY A 130 3.26 10.17 6.71
N PHE A 131 2.76 9.56 5.65
CA PHE A 131 1.35 9.22 5.48
C PHE A 131 1.28 7.75 5.12
N MET A 132 0.32 7.05 5.72
CA MET A 132 -0.05 5.68 5.38
C MET A 132 -1.29 5.76 4.49
N ASP A 133 -1.24 5.21 3.29
CA ASP A 133 -2.33 5.33 2.32
C ASP A 133 -3.66 4.81 2.88
N LEU A 134 -3.61 3.65 3.54
CA LEU A 134 -4.78 3.04 4.16
C LEU A 134 -4.38 2.25 5.41
N VAL A 135 -5.01 2.57 6.53
CA VAL A 135 -5.05 1.73 7.73
C VAL A 135 -6.48 1.24 7.89
N PHE A 136 -6.66 -0.07 8.06
CA PHE A 136 -8.00 -0.62 8.24
C PHE A 136 -8.06 -1.70 9.32
N TYR A 137 -9.26 -1.89 9.86
CA TYR A 137 -9.55 -2.91 10.86
C TYR A 137 -10.44 -4.00 10.25
N HIS A 138 -10.04 -5.26 10.43
CA HIS A 138 -10.76 -6.43 9.96
C HIS A 138 -10.55 -7.61 10.89
N ASN A 139 -11.61 -8.29 11.27
CA ASN A 139 -11.60 -9.52 12.10
C ASN A 139 -10.72 -9.45 13.36
N GLY A 140 -10.74 -8.32 14.08
CA GLY A 140 -9.96 -8.17 15.31
C GLY A 140 -8.55 -7.61 15.12
N GLN A 141 -8.10 -7.43 13.88
CA GLN A 141 -6.74 -7.02 13.55
C GLN A 141 -6.70 -5.72 12.77
N TYR A 142 -5.61 -4.98 12.94
CA TYR A 142 -5.29 -3.79 12.17
C TYR A 142 -4.31 -4.13 11.07
N TYR A 143 -4.58 -3.61 9.89
CA TYR A 143 -3.76 -3.80 8.69
C TYR A 143 -3.33 -2.45 8.14
N LEU A 144 -2.21 -2.46 7.47
CA LEU A 144 -1.69 -1.34 6.71
C LEU A 144 -1.64 -1.74 5.24
N LEU A 145 -2.05 -0.83 4.35
CA LEU A 145 -1.91 -1.03 2.91
C LEU A 145 -1.36 0.25 2.30
N ASP A 146 -0.36 0.10 1.42
CA ASP A 146 0.28 1.19 0.69
C ASP A 146 0.25 0.87 -0.81
N TYR A 147 -0.39 1.75 -1.58
CA TYR A 147 -0.56 1.53 -3.01
C TYR A 147 0.72 1.81 -3.75
N LYS A 148 1.11 0.89 -4.64
CA LYS A 148 2.27 1.06 -5.50
C LYS A 148 1.83 1.05 -6.96
N SER A 149 2.21 2.10 -7.69
CA SER A 149 1.90 2.29 -9.11
C SER A 149 3.15 2.24 -9.99
N ASN A 150 4.23 1.63 -9.49
CA ASN A 150 5.48 1.48 -10.22
C ASN A 150 5.26 0.59 -11.44
N PHE A 151 5.72 1.06 -12.60
CA PHE A 151 5.80 0.23 -13.78
C PHE A 151 7.02 -0.68 -13.68
N LEU A 152 6.79 -1.99 -13.64
CA LEU A 152 7.84 -3.01 -13.55
C LEU A 152 8.05 -3.78 -14.85
N GLY A 153 7.17 -3.57 -15.84
CA GLY A 153 7.24 -4.21 -17.15
C GLY A 153 5.87 -4.50 -17.73
N VAL A 154 5.85 -5.01 -18.96
CA VAL A 154 4.61 -5.24 -19.74
C VAL A 154 3.98 -6.61 -19.51
N GLU A 155 4.54 -7.43 -18.65
CA GLU A 155 4.08 -8.79 -18.41
C GLU A 155 3.76 -9.02 -16.93
N PRO A 156 2.75 -9.86 -16.60
CA PRO A 156 2.40 -10.21 -15.23
C PRO A 156 3.58 -10.73 -14.40
N GLN A 157 4.51 -11.45 -15.05
CA GLN A 157 5.69 -12.02 -14.42
C GLN A 157 6.64 -10.97 -13.82
N ASN A 158 6.58 -9.73 -14.32
CA ASN A 158 7.36 -8.63 -13.78
C ASN A 158 6.88 -8.18 -12.38
N TYR A 159 5.66 -8.56 -11.99
CA TYR A 159 5.01 -8.14 -10.76
C TYR A 159 4.93 -9.24 -9.69
N VAL A 160 5.70 -10.31 -9.84
CA VAL A 160 5.71 -11.43 -8.89
C VAL A 160 7.12 -11.93 -8.59
N GLY A 161 7.27 -12.62 -7.47
CA GLY A 161 8.50 -13.29 -7.08
C GLY A 161 9.71 -12.36 -7.01
N LYS A 162 10.85 -12.81 -7.53
CA LYS A 162 12.13 -12.07 -7.44
C LYS A 162 12.10 -10.69 -8.10
N SER A 163 11.36 -10.52 -9.19
CA SER A 163 11.25 -9.22 -9.88
C SER A 163 10.58 -8.18 -8.99
N LEU A 164 9.49 -8.56 -8.32
CA LEU A 164 8.80 -7.71 -7.36
C LEU A 164 9.68 -7.40 -6.15
N GLU A 165 10.34 -8.40 -5.58
CA GLU A 165 11.24 -8.25 -4.44
C GLU A 165 12.40 -7.29 -4.76
N GLN A 166 13.02 -7.42 -5.93
CA GLN A 166 14.06 -6.49 -6.39
C GLN A 166 13.54 -5.05 -6.53
N ALA A 167 12.34 -4.88 -7.06
CA ALA A 167 11.74 -3.56 -7.18
C ALA A 167 11.43 -2.93 -5.80
N MET A 168 11.00 -3.73 -4.83
CA MET A 168 10.78 -3.28 -3.46
C MET A 168 12.08 -2.82 -2.79
N LEU A 169 13.15 -3.57 -2.94
CA LEU A 169 14.47 -3.21 -2.40
C LEU A 169 15.05 -1.97 -3.08
N ALA A 170 14.99 -1.90 -4.41
CA ALA A 170 15.51 -0.75 -5.17
C ALA A 170 14.81 0.57 -4.86
N ASN A 171 13.57 0.53 -4.36
CA ASN A 171 12.80 1.70 -3.93
C ASN A 171 12.75 1.88 -2.41
N HIS A 172 13.51 1.09 -1.64
CA HIS A 172 13.53 1.10 -0.18
C HIS A 172 12.14 0.96 0.47
N TYR A 173 11.22 0.19 -0.14
CA TYR A 173 9.89 -0.07 0.40
C TYR A 173 9.93 -0.96 1.64
N ASP A 174 10.98 -1.77 1.79
CA ASP A 174 11.32 -2.51 3.00
C ASP A 174 11.53 -1.59 4.21
N TRP A 175 12.21 -0.46 4.04
CA TRP A 175 12.36 0.55 5.10
C TRP A 175 11.02 1.23 5.41
N GLN A 176 10.26 1.58 4.39
CA GLN A 176 8.92 2.16 4.55
C GLN A 176 8.01 1.21 5.34
N TYR A 177 7.99 -0.07 4.98
CA TYR A 177 7.26 -1.12 5.68
C TYR A 177 7.56 -1.11 7.19
N LEU A 178 8.83 -1.14 7.58
CA LEU A 178 9.22 -1.19 9.00
C LEU A 178 8.87 0.10 9.74
N PHE A 179 9.10 1.27 9.14
CA PHE A 179 8.74 2.54 9.77
C PHE A 179 7.24 2.71 9.92
N TYR A 180 6.46 2.29 8.94
CA TYR A 180 5.01 2.37 9.01
C TYR A 180 4.45 1.39 10.04
N THR A 181 4.95 0.16 10.08
CA THR A 181 4.61 -0.83 11.11
C THR A 181 4.91 -0.29 12.50
N LEU A 182 6.10 0.26 12.73
CA LEU A 182 6.49 0.83 14.02
C LEU A 182 5.61 2.02 14.41
N ALA A 183 5.29 2.90 13.46
CA ALA A 183 4.45 4.05 13.71
C ALA A 183 3.02 3.65 14.08
N LEU A 184 2.43 2.71 13.33
CA LEU A 184 1.09 2.18 13.61
C LEU A 184 1.06 1.43 14.94
N HIS A 185 2.05 0.56 15.21
CA HIS A 185 2.18 -0.15 16.49
C HIS A 185 2.19 0.82 17.67
N ARG A 186 3.03 1.85 17.66
CA ARG A 186 3.08 2.87 18.72
C ARG A 186 1.79 3.65 18.86
N TYR A 187 1.15 3.97 17.76
CA TYR A 187 -0.14 4.66 17.78
C TYR A 187 -1.22 3.80 18.47
N LEU A 188 -1.31 2.53 18.10
CA LEU A 188 -2.28 1.60 18.67
C LEU A 188 -2.00 1.35 20.16
N GLN A 189 -0.74 1.16 20.55
CA GLN A 189 -0.31 0.99 21.93
C GLN A 189 -0.71 2.17 22.84
N GLN A 190 -0.71 3.38 22.31
CA GLN A 190 -1.12 4.58 23.06
C GLN A 190 -2.65 4.72 23.16
N ARG A 191 -3.41 4.11 22.26
CA ARG A 191 -4.86 4.31 22.14
C ARG A 191 -5.68 3.18 22.73
N TYR A 192 -5.15 1.98 22.80
CA TYR A 192 -5.85 0.80 23.25
C TYR A 192 -5.12 0.18 24.46
N ALA A 193 -5.77 0.19 25.62
CA ALA A 193 -5.17 -0.32 26.87
C ALA A 193 -4.75 -1.80 26.81
N ASN A 194 -5.47 -2.61 26.01
CA ASN A 194 -5.23 -4.04 25.88
C ASN A 194 -4.64 -4.40 24.49
N TYR A 195 -3.98 -3.45 23.85
CA TYR A 195 -3.33 -3.72 22.56
C TYR A 195 -2.13 -4.65 22.75
N ASP A 196 -2.13 -5.72 22.01
CA ASP A 196 -1.04 -6.67 21.87
C ASP A 196 -0.68 -6.81 20.39
N TYR A 197 0.60 -6.74 20.06
CA TYR A 197 1.05 -6.72 18.66
C TYR A 197 0.73 -8.03 17.95
N GLU A 198 1.05 -9.17 18.57
CA GLU A 198 0.88 -10.49 17.97
C GLU A 198 -0.59 -10.85 17.71
N THR A 199 -1.49 -10.29 18.53
CA THR A 199 -2.92 -10.55 18.41
C THR A 199 -3.62 -9.57 17.46
N HIS A 200 -3.24 -8.28 17.54
CA HIS A 200 -4.04 -7.21 16.93
C HIS A 200 -3.41 -6.60 15.67
N PHE A 201 -2.17 -6.94 15.33
CA PHE A 201 -1.56 -6.48 14.10
C PHE A 201 -1.62 -7.60 13.05
N GLY A 202 -2.40 -7.39 11.99
CA GLY A 202 -2.66 -8.42 10.97
C GLY A 202 -1.62 -8.44 9.86
N GLY A 203 -0.93 -7.32 9.62
CA GLY A 203 0.11 -7.25 8.60
C GLY A 203 0.08 -6.01 7.73
N VAL A 204 0.94 -6.03 6.69
CA VAL A 204 1.08 -4.94 5.71
C VAL A 204 0.93 -5.50 4.31
N PHE A 205 0.21 -4.78 3.47
CA PHE A 205 0.02 -5.06 2.06
C PHE A 205 0.66 -3.97 1.19
N TYR A 206 1.32 -4.41 0.12
CA TYR A 206 1.90 -3.56 -0.91
C TYR A 206 1.38 -3.96 -2.29
#